data_f2fb2bf58fa7de1de5f0ea290f555c4f
#
_entry.id   f2fb2bf58fa7de1de5f0ea290f555c4f
#
_cell.length_a   1.000
_cell.length_b   1.000
_cell.length_c   1.000
_cell.angle_alpha   90.00
_cell.angle_beta   90.00
_cell.angle_gamma   90.00
#
_symmetry.space_group_name_H-M   'P 1'
#
loop_
_entity.id
_entity.type
_entity.pdbx_description
1 polymer ?
#
loop_
_entity_poly.entity_id
_entity_poly.type
_entity_poly.pdbx_seq_one_letter_code
_entity_poly.pdbx_strand_id
1 'polypeptide(L)'
;KNIYAGVKYKRDSLKWKFFDDKPMTFRQIKQKGIRIELDGKELPDEIVYMPGEHTFTIIAGKQVYTKNISVSYSVKDALIKRDATGFSEEGKAVFDAAFHAVEQNISEGMSEEQKVKAIHDYLIYSANYVNNGNYKSAEKWAYGAGGVLIHKEGVCQSYAIAFYMMAVASGLDC
;
A
#
# COMPACT_ATOMS: atom_id res chain seq x y z
N LYS A 1 -5.05 3.98 12.46
CA LYS A 1 -5.68 2.96 11.59
C LYS A 1 -5.46 3.43 10.16
N ASN A 2 -4.86 2.60 9.34
CA ASN A 2 -4.62 2.94 7.94
C ASN A 2 -5.96 3.03 7.20
N ILE A 3 -6.04 3.97 6.25
CA ILE A 3 -7.18 4.14 5.34
C ILE A 3 -6.76 3.53 4.02
N TYR A 4 -7.60 2.64 3.48
CA TYR A 4 -7.37 1.97 2.21
C TYR A 4 -8.47 2.28 1.20
N ALA A 5 -8.11 2.35 -0.08
CA ALA A 5 -9.06 2.50 -1.17
C ALA A 5 -10.00 1.28 -1.28
N GLY A 6 -11.20 1.51 -1.75
CA GLY A 6 -12.23 0.49 -1.89
C GLY A 6 -12.88 0.03 -0.59
N VAL A 7 -12.40 0.49 0.56
CA VAL A 7 -12.98 0.19 1.88
C VAL A 7 -13.98 1.26 2.27
N LYS A 8 -15.14 0.82 2.80
CA LYS A 8 -16.19 1.72 3.27
C LYS A 8 -15.91 2.18 4.70
N TYR A 9 -15.88 3.48 4.91
CA TYR A 9 -15.71 4.12 6.21
C TYR A 9 -16.95 4.92 6.57
N LYS A 10 -17.48 4.75 7.79
CA LYS A 10 -18.51 5.62 8.32
C LYS A 10 -17.86 6.90 8.85
N ARG A 11 -18.24 8.07 8.33
CA ARG A 11 -17.73 9.37 8.74
C ARG A 11 -17.70 9.57 10.26
N ASP A 12 -18.79 9.21 10.93
CA ASP A 12 -18.95 9.41 12.35
C ASP A 12 -18.13 8.45 13.22
N SER A 13 -17.60 7.35 12.64
CA SER A 13 -16.67 6.43 13.30
C SER A 13 -15.22 6.90 13.25
N LEU A 14 -14.90 7.88 12.40
CA LEU A 14 -13.55 8.40 12.26
C LEU A 14 -13.23 9.40 13.37
N LYS A 15 -11.97 9.44 13.76
CA LYS A 15 -11.42 10.46 14.65
C LYS A 15 -10.63 11.46 13.82
N TRP A 16 -10.99 12.70 13.94
CA TRP A 16 -10.41 13.81 13.21
C TRP A 16 -9.47 14.60 14.12
N LYS A 17 -8.24 14.79 13.71
CA LYS A 17 -7.26 15.61 14.41
C LYS A 17 -6.84 16.74 13.49
N PHE A 18 -7.05 17.97 13.94
CA PHE A 18 -6.60 19.18 13.27
C PHE A 18 -5.60 19.89 14.18
N PHE A 19 -4.46 20.27 13.64
CA PHE A 19 -3.37 20.91 14.37
C PHE A 19 -2.95 20.09 15.61
N ASP A 20 -2.67 20.77 16.71
CA ASP A 20 -2.29 20.16 17.99
C ASP A 20 -3.46 19.78 18.90
N ASP A 21 -4.68 19.89 18.39
CA ASP A 21 -5.90 19.57 19.11
C ASP A 21 -6.05 18.06 19.37
N LYS A 22 -6.82 17.73 20.41
CA LYS A 22 -7.22 16.34 20.66
C LYS A 22 -8.13 15.84 19.53
N PRO A 23 -8.04 14.54 19.17
CA PRO A 23 -8.94 13.98 18.16
C PRO A 23 -10.42 14.21 18.50
N MET A 24 -11.17 14.72 17.54
CA MET A 24 -12.59 15.03 17.65
C MET A 24 -13.43 14.07 16.83
N THR A 25 -14.67 13.82 17.27
CA THR A 25 -15.69 13.16 16.44
C THR A 25 -16.22 14.15 15.41
N PHE A 26 -16.80 13.66 14.30
CA PHE A 26 -17.41 14.54 13.30
C PHE A 26 -18.53 15.42 13.92
N ARG A 27 -19.31 14.88 14.86
CA ARG A 27 -20.33 15.63 15.60
C ARG A 27 -19.75 16.84 16.34
N GLN A 28 -18.63 16.65 17.03
CA GLN A 28 -17.94 17.74 17.74
C GLN A 28 -17.39 18.81 16.78
N ILE A 29 -16.89 18.38 15.62
CA ILE A 29 -16.43 19.29 14.56
C ILE A 29 -17.58 20.16 14.06
N LYS A 30 -18.73 19.54 13.75
CA LYS A 30 -19.93 20.24 13.29
C LYS A 30 -20.46 21.23 14.33
N GLN A 31 -20.43 20.86 15.62
CA GLN A 31 -20.82 21.75 16.73
C GLN A 31 -19.93 22.99 16.85
N LYS A 32 -18.67 22.92 16.43
CA LYS A 32 -17.74 24.04 16.35
C LYS A 32 -17.91 24.91 15.09
N GLY A 33 -18.89 24.60 14.25
CA GLY A 33 -19.11 25.32 12.98
C GLY A 33 -18.03 25.06 11.92
N ILE A 34 -17.27 23.98 12.07
CA ILE A 34 -16.24 23.57 11.10
C ILE A 34 -16.88 22.67 10.04
N ARG A 35 -16.67 23.00 8.77
CA ARG A 35 -17.07 22.19 7.62
C ARG A 35 -15.86 21.48 7.05
N ILE A 36 -16.05 20.23 6.62
CA ILE A 36 -15.02 19.42 5.97
C ILE A 36 -15.55 19.02 4.59
N GLU A 37 -14.73 19.24 3.58
CA GLU A 37 -14.96 18.78 2.21
C GLU A 37 -13.88 17.77 1.84
N LEU A 38 -14.26 16.82 1.01
CA LEU A 38 -13.36 15.86 0.35
C LEU A 38 -13.48 16.10 -1.16
N ASP A 39 -12.37 16.43 -1.80
CA ASP A 39 -12.28 16.72 -3.24
C ASP A 39 -13.32 17.75 -3.70
N GLY A 40 -13.48 18.81 -2.89
CA GLY A 40 -14.40 19.93 -3.15
C GLY A 40 -15.88 19.64 -2.91
N LYS A 41 -16.23 18.48 -2.35
CA LYS A 41 -17.61 18.11 -2.00
C LYS A 41 -17.75 17.94 -0.49
N GLU A 42 -18.94 18.27 0.04
CA GLU A 42 -19.23 18.00 1.46
C GLU A 42 -18.99 16.54 1.79
N LEU A 43 -18.35 16.29 2.94
CA LEU A 43 -17.98 14.96 3.38
C LEU A 43 -19.23 14.08 3.59
N PRO A 44 -19.39 12.97 2.83
CA PRO A 44 -20.58 12.13 2.93
C PRO A 44 -20.60 11.30 4.23
N ASP A 45 -21.74 10.74 4.58
CA ASP A 45 -21.89 9.86 5.75
C ASP A 45 -21.06 8.58 5.64
N GLU A 46 -20.98 8.05 4.43
CA GLU A 46 -20.13 6.91 4.07
C GLU A 46 -19.10 7.36 3.05
N ILE A 47 -17.84 7.07 3.34
CA ILE A 47 -16.69 7.43 2.51
C ILE A 47 -16.09 6.16 1.93
N VAL A 48 -15.97 6.10 0.60
CA VAL A 48 -15.18 5.11 -0.11
C VAL A 48 -14.16 5.85 -0.92
N TYR A 49 -12.89 5.72 -0.56
CA TYR A 49 -11.82 6.35 -1.31
C TYR A 49 -11.50 5.55 -2.57
N MET A 50 -11.31 6.26 -3.67
CA MET A 50 -10.60 5.71 -4.82
C MET A 50 -9.08 5.74 -4.54
N PRO A 51 -8.26 4.90 -5.21
CA PRO A 51 -6.81 5.05 -5.08
C PRO A 51 -6.34 6.34 -5.74
N GLY A 52 -5.37 7.01 -5.15
CA GLY A 52 -4.80 8.25 -5.66
C GLY A 52 -4.76 9.37 -4.63
N GLU A 53 -4.58 10.59 -5.13
CA GLU A 53 -4.52 11.80 -4.32
C GLU A 53 -5.91 12.32 -4.01
N HIS A 54 -6.13 12.70 -2.76
CA HIS A 54 -7.36 13.32 -2.28
C HIS A 54 -7.05 14.56 -1.48
N THR A 55 -7.93 15.56 -1.58
CA THR A 55 -7.79 16.83 -0.86
C THR A 55 -8.92 17.01 0.14
N PHE A 56 -8.55 17.11 1.42
CA PHE A 56 -9.46 17.61 2.45
C PHE A 56 -9.38 19.12 2.51
N THR A 57 -10.54 19.79 2.46
CA THR A 57 -10.70 21.22 2.72
C THR A 57 -11.46 21.41 4.03
N ILE A 58 -10.84 22.12 4.98
CA ILE A 58 -11.38 22.36 6.31
C ILE A 58 -11.71 23.85 6.39
N ILE A 59 -12.96 24.18 6.63
CA ILE A 59 -13.48 25.53 6.66
C ILE A 59 -13.97 25.87 8.06
N ALA A 60 -13.25 26.81 8.72
CA ALA A 60 -13.54 27.28 10.06
C ALA A 60 -13.78 28.79 10.05
N GLY A 61 -15.02 29.22 9.94
CA GLY A 61 -15.39 30.62 9.74
C GLY A 61 -14.83 31.17 8.44
N LYS A 62 -13.93 32.15 8.51
CA LYS A 62 -13.24 32.73 7.33
C LYS A 62 -11.93 32.02 6.97
N GLN A 63 -11.48 31.08 7.80
CA GLN A 63 -10.23 30.35 7.58
C GLN A 63 -10.48 29.09 6.77
N VAL A 64 -9.62 28.85 5.78
CA VAL A 64 -9.67 27.66 4.92
C VAL A 64 -8.30 27.00 4.94
N TYR A 65 -8.28 25.70 5.24
CA TYR A 65 -7.07 24.89 5.25
C TYR A 65 -7.27 23.70 4.33
N THR A 66 -6.22 23.35 3.61
CA THR A 66 -6.21 22.17 2.74
C THR A 66 -5.18 21.16 3.23
N LYS A 67 -5.48 19.87 3.09
CA LYS A 67 -4.55 18.78 3.34
C LYS A 67 -4.72 17.71 2.29
N ASN A 68 -3.63 17.42 1.58
CA ASN A 68 -3.58 16.32 0.63
C ASN A 68 -3.20 15.03 1.36
N ILE A 69 -3.82 13.94 0.94
CA ILE A 69 -3.50 12.58 1.34
C ILE A 69 -3.40 11.70 0.11
N SER A 70 -2.47 10.76 0.10
CA SER A 70 -2.45 9.68 -0.88
C SER A 70 -3.12 8.44 -0.28
N VAL A 71 -4.04 7.85 -1.01
CA VAL A 71 -4.75 6.64 -0.61
C VAL A 71 -4.43 5.54 -1.61
N SER A 72 -4.05 4.36 -1.12
CA SER A 72 -3.80 3.17 -1.92
C SER A 72 -4.73 2.04 -1.51
N TYR A 73 -4.84 1.01 -2.32
CA TYR A 73 -5.35 -0.28 -1.88
C TYR A 73 -4.46 -0.88 -0.79
N SER A 74 -4.93 -1.91 -0.08
CA SER A 74 -4.03 -2.79 0.65
C SER A 74 -3.05 -3.46 -0.34
N VAL A 75 -1.90 -3.91 0.13
CA VAL A 75 -0.93 -4.60 -0.76
C VAL A 75 -1.58 -5.79 -1.46
N LYS A 76 -2.37 -6.60 -0.74
CA LYS A 76 -3.10 -7.75 -1.31
C LYS A 76 -4.06 -7.30 -2.41
N ASP A 77 -4.90 -6.30 -2.14
CA ASP A 77 -5.88 -5.82 -3.13
C ASP A 77 -5.21 -5.18 -4.35
N ALA A 78 -4.11 -4.44 -4.14
CA ALA A 78 -3.32 -3.85 -5.21
C ALA A 78 -2.73 -4.93 -6.14
N LEU A 79 -2.22 -6.02 -5.57
CA LEU A 79 -1.71 -7.16 -6.35
C LEU A 79 -2.83 -7.86 -7.14
N ILE A 80 -3.97 -8.14 -6.50
CA ILE A 80 -5.12 -8.79 -7.14
C ILE A 80 -5.69 -7.92 -8.27
N LYS A 81 -5.80 -6.61 -8.03
CA LYS A 81 -6.34 -5.64 -8.99
C LYS A 81 -5.32 -5.18 -10.04
N ARG A 82 -4.04 -5.51 -9.85
CA ARG A 82 -2.91 -4.99 -10.63
C ARG A 82 -2.90 -3.46 -10.68
N ASP A 83 -3.17 -2.82 -9.55
CA ASP A 83 -3.30 -1.38 -9.42
C ASP A 83 -2.50 -0.86 -8.21
N ALA A 84 -1.34 -0.27 -8.49
CA ALA A 84 -0.46 0.34 -7.51
C ALA A 84 -0.67 1.86 -7.35
N THR A 85 -1.81 2.40 -7.81
CA THR A 85 -2.14 3.82 -7.65
C THR A 85 -2.18 4.21 -6.17
N GLY A 86 -1.63 5.36 -5.83
CA GLY A 86 -1.54 5.85 -4.46
C GLY A 86 -0.34 5.33 -3.67
N PHE A 87 0.43 4.39 -4.21
CA PHE A 87 1.75 4.05 -3.64
C PHE A 87 2.82 5.06 -4.09
N SER A 88 3.92 5.14 -3.33
CA SER A 88 5.10 5.92 -3.75
C SER A 88 5.70 5.36 -5.04
N GLU A 89 6.52 6.15 -5.73
CA GLU A 89 7.20 5.69 -6.96
C GLU A 89 8.08 4.45 -6.70
N GLU A 90 8.77 4.41 -5.56
CA GLU A 90 9.50 3.21 -5.13
C GLU A 90 8.56 2.02 -4.92
N GLY A 91 7.41 2.23 -4.29
CA GLY A 91 6.38 1.21 -4.11
C GLY A 91 5.87 0.67 -5.45
N LYS A 92 5.52 1.55 -6.39
CA LYS A 92 5.09 1.16 -7.75
C LYS A 92 6.15 0.33 -8.47
N ALA A 93 7.41 0.74 -8.40
CA ALA A 93 8.51 -0.02 -9.00
C ALA A 93 8.62 -1.45 -8.45
N VAL A 94 8.34 -1.64 -7.15
CA VAL A 94 8.30 -2.98 -6.54
C VAL A 94 7.12 -3.81 -7.05
N PHE A 95 5.93 -3.22 -7.21
CA PHE A 95 4.78 -3.90 -7.82
C PHE A 95 5.08 -4.31 -9.26
N ASP A 96 5.62 -3.39 -10.06
CA ASP A 96 5.96 -3.66 -11.47
C ASP A 96 7.00 -4.79 -11.59
N ALA A 97 8.01 -4.78 -10.71
CA ALA A 97 9.00 -5.86 -10.68
C ALA A 97 8.39 -7.22 -10.31
N ALA A 98 7.42 -7.24 -9.36
CA ALA A 98 6.71 -8.45 -8.99
C ALA A 98 5.84 -8.97 -10.15
N PHE A 99 5.08 -8.09 -10.82
CA PHE A 99 4.25 -8.46 -11.98
C PHE A 99 5.09 -8.98 -13.12
N HIS A 100 6.19 -8.30 -13.45
CA HIS A 100 7.10 -8.72 -14.50
C HIS A 100 7.72 -10.10 -14.19
N ALA A 101 8.14 -10.32 -12.95
CA ALA A 101 8.67 -11.63 -12.53
C ALA A 101 7.61 -12.74 -12.64
N VAL A 102 6.35 -12.46 -12.30
CA VAL A 102 5.25 -13.41 -12.49
C VAL A 102 5.02 -13.71 -13.97
N GLU A 103 4.96 -12.69 -14.83
CA GLU A 103 4.74 -12.85 -16.26
C GLU A 103 5.84 -13.68 -16.96
N GLN A 104 7.07 -13.56 -16.48
CA GLN A 104 8.20 -14.32 -17.04
C GLN A 104 8.27 -15.77 -16.57
N ASN A 105 7.75 -16.10 -15.38
CA ASN A 105 7.98 -17.40 -14.76
C ASN A 105 6.70 -18.22 -14.55
N ILE A 106 5.52 -17.62 -14.68
CA ILE A 106 4.24 -18.30 -14.48
C ILE A 106 3.48 -18.32 -15.80
N SER A 107 3.13 -19.53 -16.25
CA SER A 107 2.32 -19.74 -17.47
C SER A 107 0.88 -20.10 -17.12
N GLU A 108 -0.03 -19.82 -18.05
CA GLU A 108 -1.40 -20.28 -17.95
C GLU A 108 -1.45 -21.82 -17.89
N GLY A 109 -2.31 -22.34 -17.00
CA GLY A 109 -2.45 -23.79 -16.78
C GLY A 109 -1.48 -24.43 -15.78
N MET A 110 -0.53 -23.68 -15.22
CA MET A 110 0.29 -24.17 -14.10
C MET A 110 -0.59 -24.47 -12.88
N SER A 111 -0.35 -25.64 -12.24
CA SER A 111 -0.93 -25.96 -10.93
C SER A 111 -0.36 -25.02 -9.84
N GLU A 112 -1.04 -24.93 -8.70
CA GLU A 112 -0.56 -24.14 -7.56
C GLU A 112 0.85 -24.57 -7.13
N GLU A 113 1.14 -25.87 -7.06
CA GLU A 113 2.46 -26.40 -6.73
C GLU A 113 3.52 -25.97 -7.75
N GLN A 114 3.18 -25.99 -9.03
CA GLN A 114 4.09 -25.54 -10.10
C GLN A 114 4.37 -24.04 -9.98
N LYS A 115 3.34 -23.21 -9.68
CA LYS A 115 3.52 -21.79 -9.42
C LYS A 115 4.42 -21.53 -8.22
N VAL A 116 4.16 -22.20 -7.09
CA VAL A 116 4.98 -22.10 -5.86
C VAL A 116 6.44 -22.43 -6.16
N LYS A 117 6.68 -23.54 -6.88
CA LYS A 117 8.03 -23.93 -7.26
C LYS A 117 8.70 -22.90 -8.17
N ALA A 118 8.00 -22.40 -9.17
CA ALA A 118 8.54 -21.42 -10.11
C ALA A 118 8.92 -20.10 -9.42
N ILE A 119 8.08 -19.63 -8.49
CA ILE A 119 8.36 -18.44 -7.67
C ILE A 119 9.59 -18.68 -6.78
N HIS A 120 9.64 -19.81 -6.10
CA HIS A 120 10.78 -20.17 -5.27
C HIS A 120 12.07 -20.19 -6.08
N ASP A 121 12.09 -20.91 -7.19
CA ASP A 121 13.27 -21.06 -8.03
C ASP A 121 13.72 -19.69 -8.58
N TYR A 122 12.79 -18.88 -9.06
CA TYR A 122 13.11 -17.52 -9.50
C TYR A 122 13.82 -16.72 -8.40
N LEU A 123 13.28 -16.71 -7.18
CA LEU A 123 13.83 -15.90 -6.10
C LEU A 123 15.24 -16.33 -5.68
N ILE A 124 15.49 -17.65 -5.60
CA ILE A 124 16.82 -18.16 -5.20
C ILE A 124 17.87 -18.06 -6.30
N TYR A 125 17.46 -18.07 -7.59
CA TYR A 125 18.41 -17.98 -8.70
C TYR A 125 18.63 -16.54 -9.18
N SER A 126 17.68 -15.63 -8.92
CA SER A 126 17.76 -14.25 -9.40
C SER A 126 18.36 -13.26 -8.40
N ALA A 127 18.56 -13.66 -7.15
CA ALA A 127 19.03 -12.76 -6.10
C ALA A 127 20.00 -13.45 -5.13
N ASN A 128 20.86 -12.65 -4.49
CA ASN A 128 21.81 -13.10 -3.49
C ASN A 128 21.31 -12.78 -2.08
N TYR A 129 21.65 -13.65 -1.13
CA TYR A 129 21.41 -13.36 0.27
C TYR A 129 22.48 -12.42 0.82
N VAL A 130 22.06 -11.31 1.47
CA VAL A 130 22.99 -10.41 2.16
C VAL A 130 23.67 -11.15 3.31
N ASN A 131 24.94 -11.51 3.13
CA ASN A 131 25.69 -12.30 4.10
C ASN A 131 26.99 -11.59 4.50
N ASN A 132 26.90 -10.36 5.00
CA ASN A 132 28.06 -9.62 5.49
C ASN A 132 28.30 -9.79 7.01
N GLY A 133 27.76 -10.87 7.62
CA GLY A 133 28.01 -11.22 9.02
C GLY A 133 27.40 -10.24 10.04
N ASN A 134 26.81 -9.15 9.58
CA ASN A 134 26.24 -8.12 10.43
C ASN A 134 24.89 -7.62 9.88
N TYR A 135 23.82 -8.33 10.20
CA TYR A 135 22.44 -7.97 9.81
C TYR A 135 22.03 -6.55 10.24
N LYS A 136 22.73 -5.96 11.21
CA LYS A 136 22.44 -4.60 11.68
C LYS A 136 22.94 -3.51 10.72
N SER A 137 23.78 -3.84 9.75
CA SER A 137 24.31 -2.91 8.76
C SER A 137 23.68 -3.03 7.36
N ALA A 138 22.70 -3.94 7.18
CA ALA A 138 21.99 -4.02 5.92
C ALA A 138 21.15 -2.75 5.70
N GLU A 139 21.22 -2.22 4.50
CA GLU A 139 20.43 -1.06 4.07
C GLU A 139 18.91 -1.38 4.20
N LYS A 140 18.10 -0.36 4.48
CA LYS A 140 16.65 -0.55 4.69
C LYS A 140 15.96 -1.25 3.52
N TRP A 141 16.40 -1.02 2.29
CA TRP A 141 15.85 -1.66 1.10
C TRP A 141 16.02 -3.19 1.11
N ALA A 142 17.07 -3.71 1.75
CA ALA A 142 17.34 -5.15 1.84
C ALA A 142 16.29 -5.94 2.65
N TYR A 143 15.42 -5.25 3.38
CA TYR A 143 14.35 -5.86 4.16
C TYR A 143 12.98 -5.85 3.45
N GLY A 144 12.79 -5.01 2.44
CA GLY A 144 11.60 -4.96 1.60
C GLY A 144 11.68 -5.89 0.39
N ALA A 145 10.55 -6.15 -0.27
CA ALA A 145 10.52 -6.95 -1.50
C ALA A 145 11.43 -6.38 -2.60
N GLY A 146 11.63 -5.07 -2.63
CA GLY A 146 12.52 -4.39 -3.57
C GLY A 146 13.98 -4.88 -3.47
N GLY A 147 14.42 -5.34 -2.30
CA GLY A 147 15.74 -5.95 -2.16
C GLY A 147 15.96 -7.07 -3.16
N VAL A 148 15.14 -8.10 -3.09
CA VAL A 148 15.24 -9.28 -3.98
C VAL A 148 14.76 -8.96 -5.39
N LEU A 149 13.64 -8.25 -5.55
CA LEU A 149 13.02 -8.04 -6.87
C LEU A 149 13.78 -7.03 -7.74
N ILE A 150 14.33 -5.96 -7.14
CA ILE A 150 14.97 -4.85 -7.86
C ILE A 150 16.49 -4.91 -7.70
N HIS A 151 16.98 -4.88 -6.45
CA HIS A 151 18.40 -4.82 -6.14
C HIS A 151 19.12 -6.17 -6.29
N LYS A 152 18.36 -7.26 -6.43
CA LYS A 152 18.89 -8.65 -6.54
C LYS A 152 19.70 -9.07 -5.33
N GLU A 153 19.41 -8.48 -4.17
CA GLU A 153 20.07 -8.78 -2.90
C GLU A 153 19.11 -8.49 -1.75
N GLY A 154 19.01 -9.39 -0.77
CA GLY A 154 18.11 -9.20 0.36
C GLY A 154 18.33 -10.17 1.51
N VAL A 155 17.70 -9.88 2.64
CA VAL A 155 17.65 -10.78 3.81
C VAL A 155 16.38 -11.64 3.75
N CYS A 156 16.23 -12.58 4.68
CA CYS A 156 15.09 -13.51 4.75
C CYS A 156 13.71 -12.81 4.62
N GLN A 157 13.56 -11.64 5.23
CA GLN A 157 12.32 -10.85 5.15
C GLN A 157 12.03 -10.39 3.71
N SER A 158 13.05 -9.94 2.97
CA SER A 158 12.91 -9.54 1.57
C SER A 158 12.40 -10.68 0.70
N TYR A 159 12.98 -11.88 0.85
CA TYR A 159 12.53 -13.08 0.15
C TYR A 159 11.10 -13.46 0.49
N ALA A 160 10.73 -13.41 1.78
CA ALA A 160 9.38 -13.74 2.22
C ALA A 160 8.32 -12.77 1.64
N ILE A 161 8.61 -11.45 1.65
CA ILE A 161 7.69 -10.46 1.11
C ILE A 161 7.61 -10.57 -0.42
N ALA A 162 8.74 -10.78 -1.11
CA ALA A 162 8.77 -10.97 -2.56
C ALA A 162 7.99 -12.22 -2.97
N PHE A 163 8.16 -13.33 -2.26
CA PHE A 163 7.39 -14.56 -2.47
C PHE A 163 5.88 -14.29 -2.32
N TYR A 164 5.47 -13.66 -1.21
CA TYR A 164 4.08 -13.28 -0.98
C TYR A 164 3.51 -12.45 -2.13
N MET A 165 4.23 -11.41 -2.56
CA MET A 165 3.78 -10.54 -3.65
C MET A 165 3.60 -11.31 -4.97
N MET A 166 4.57 -12.14 -5.35
CA MET A 166 4.48 -12.95 -6.56
C MET A 166 3.38 -14.01 -6.46
N ALA A 167 3.20 -14.65 -5.30
CA ALA A 167 2.16 -15.64 -5.07
C ALA A 167 0.77 -15.03 -5.26
N VAL A 168 0.48 -13.92 -4.57
CA VAL A 168 -0.81 -13.22 -4.72
C VAL A 168 -1.02 -12.72 -6.17
N ALA A 169 0.01 -12.14 -6.79
CA ALA A 169 -0.06 -11.66 -8.17
C ALA A 169 -0.29 -12.78 -9.20
N SER A 170 0.10 -14.02 -8.87
CA SER A 170 -0.13 -15.22 -9.70
C SER A 170 -1.49 -15.90 -9.42
N GLY A 171 -2.29 -15.35 -8.49
CA GLY A 171 -3.60 -15.87 -8.11
C GLY A 171 -3.59 -16.98 -7.06
N LEU A 172 -2.46 -17.19 -6.38
CA LEU A 172 -2.41 -18.07 -5.21
C LEU A 172 -3.04 -17.38 -3.99
N ASP A 173 -3.75 -18.16 -3.16
CA ASP A 173 -4.28 -17.65 -1.89
C ASP A 173 -3.20 -17.73 -0.79
N CYS A 174 -2.85 -16.54 -0.25
CA CYS A 174 -1.82 -16.36 0.78
C CYS A 174 -2.30 -15.45 1.90
#